data_7dffdff53bd4b785d947521ab232aba7
#
_entry.id   7dffdff53bd4b785d947521ab232aba7
#
_cell.length_a   1.000
_cell.length_b   1.000
_cell.length_c   1.000
_cell.angle_alpha   90.00
_cell.angle_beta   90.00
_cell.angle_gamma   90.00
#
_symmetry.space_group_name_H-M   'P 1'
#
loop_
_entity.id
_entity.type
_entity.pdbx_description
1 polymer ?
#
loop_
_entity_poly.entity_id
_entity_poly.type
_entity_poly.pdbx_seq_one_letter_code
_entity_poly.pdbx_strand_id
1 'polypeptide(L)'
;VANTAPPGEIPESVKLSFYIGGTAFFMAVMWTVLTSKEYSPEELEAFDAARPPGHTAYDESLRPASAYRNGGIVWAVVGAIGWGAISFLNLDAQLYILAGGAVVFGGFQLVAANMRSANNTENAFYEIMHDLFHMPRVMRQLAVVQFFSWFALFAMWIYGTSAVASYHFGSTDVGSTAYNDGA
;
A
#
# COMPACT_ATOMS: atom_id res chain seq x y z
N VAL A 1 15.26 27.33 16.57
CA VAL A 1 13.88 26.83 16.45
C VAL A 1 13.64 25.92 17.64
N ALA A 2 12.59 26.19 18.43
CA ALA A 2 12.32 25.40 19.64
C ALA A 2 11.85 23.99 19.26
N ASN A 3 12.47 22.98 19.89
CA ASN A 3 12.11 21.57 19.71
C ASN A 3 11.10 21.06 20.74
N THR A 4 10.70 21.93 21.67
CA THR A 4 9.74 21.65 22.74
C THR A 4 8.58 22.62 22.68
N ALA A 5 7.38 22.16 22.99
CA ALA A 5 6.17 22.97 23.08
C ALA A 5 5.37 22.59 24.33
N PRO A 6 4.50 23.49 24.85
CA PRO A 6 3.57 23.17 25.93
C PRO A 6 2.67 21.96 25.54
N PRO A 7 2.10 21.26 26.54
CA PRO A 7 1.17 20.17 26.29
C PRO A 7 0.01 20.61 25.40
N GLY A 8 -0.19 19.92 24.29
CA GLY A 8 -1.22 20.21 23.29
C GLY A 8 -0.80 21.13 22.14
N GLU A 9 0.42 21.65 22.14
CA GLU A 9 0.95 22.45 21.03
C GLU A 9 2.01 21.65 20.25
N ILE A 10 2.10 21.91 18.94
CA ILE A 10 3.10 21.28 18.06
C ILE A 10 4.37 22.14 18.07
N PRO A 11 5.58 21.59 18.33
CA PRO A 11 6.83 22.33 18.30
C PRO A 11 7.06 23.07 16.96
N GLU A 12 7.69 24.23 17.01
CA GLU A 12 7.98 25.01 15.79
C GLU A 12 8.91 24.29 14.82
N SER A 13 9.86 23.48 15.34
CA SER A 13 10.74 22.64 14.52
C SER A 13 9.95 21.65 13.66
N VAL A 14 8.91 21.06 14.22
CA VAL A 14 8.02 20.12 13.52
C VAL A 14 7.23 20.85 12.43
N LYS A 15 6.61 22.00 12.78
CA LYS A 15 5.90 22.84 11.79
C LYS A 15 6.81 23.24 10.62
N LEU A 16 8.02 23.70 10.94
CA LEU A 16 9.00 24.11 9.94
C LEU A 16 9.42 22.93 9.04
N SER A 17 9.66 21.76 9.61
CA SER A 17 9.99 20.54 8.86
C SER A 17 8.89 20.17 7.86
N PHE A 18 7.63 20.26 8.29
CA PHE A 18 6.48 20.02 7.40
C PHE A 18 6.39 21.05 6.28
N TYR A 19 6.61 22.34 6.58
CA TYR A 19 6.58 23.39 5.55
C TYR A 19 7.72 23.23 4.54
N ILE A 20 8.94 22.94 5.01
CA ILE A 20 10.08 22.73 4.13
C ILE A 20 9.88 21.48 3.29
N GLY A 21 9.51 20.36 3.91
CA GLY A 21 9.24 19.09 3.22
C GLY A 21 8.09 19.22 2.22
N GLY A 22 6.98 19.83 2.62
CA GLY A 22 5.84 20.07 1.75
C GLY A 22 6.17 20.99 0.55
N THR A 23 6.94 22.04 0.78
CA THR A 23 7.40 22.93 -0.28
C THR A 23 8.34 22.21 -1.25
N ALA A 24 9.32 21.47 -0.74
CA ALA A 24 10.24 20.69 -1.56
C ALA A 24 9.50 19.65 -2.40
N PHE A 25 8.54 18.94 -1.80
CA PHE A 25 7.70 17.98 -2.51
C PHE A 25 6.87 18.65 -3.60
N PHE A 26 6.21 19.77 -3.27
CA PHE A 26 5.42 20.52 -4.24
C PHE A 26 6.27 20.99 -5.42
N MET A 27 7.48 21.51 -5.16
CA MET A 27 8.39 21.94 -6.22
C MET A 27 8.85 20.77 -7.08
N ALA A 28 9.13 19.59 -6.50
CA ALA A 28 9.51 18.41 -7.24
C ALA A 28 8.38 17.91 -8.15
N VAL A 29 7.14 17.87 -7.64
CA VAL A 29 5.96 17.49 -8.43
C VAL A 29 5.72 18.51 -9.54
N MET A 30 5.76 19.80 -9.24
CA MET A 30 5.60 20.85 -10.25
C MET A 30 6.69 20.78 -11.32
N TRP A 31 7.92 20.52 -10.92
CA TRP A 31 9.01 20.29 -11.88
C TRP A 31 8.69 19.12 -12.82
N THR A 32 8.27 17.99 -12.27
CA THR A 32 7.90 16.82 -13.06
C THR A 32 6.75 17.14 -14.03
N VAL A 33 5.68 17.78 -13.55
CA VAL A 33 4.53 18.15 -14.38
C VAL A 33 4.92 19.10 -15.52
N LEU A 34 5.77 20.08 -15.24
CA LEU A 34 6.18 21.08 -16.24
C LEU A 34 7.21 20.56 -17.26
N THR A 35 8.01 19.56 -16.87
CA THR A 35 9.07 19.01 -17.74
C THR A 35 8.71 17.72 -18.43
N SER A 36 7.74 16.96 -17.88
CA SER A 36 7.27 15.72 -18.51
C SER A 36 6.30 16.04 -19.63
N LYS A 37 6.52 15.41 -20.79
CA LYS A 37 5.58 15.42 -21.91
C LYS A 37 4.83 14.09 -21.91
N GLU A 38 3.53 14.16 -22.02
CA GLU A 38 2.74 12.97 -22.30
C GLU A 38 2.95 12.56 -23.76
N TYR A 39 3.08 11.26 -23.98
CA TYR A 39 3.13 10.71 -25.32
C TYR A 39 1.77 10.84 -25.98
N SER A 40 1.74 11.18 -27.27
CA SER A 40 0.50 11.17 -28.01
C SER A 40 -0.05 9.74 -28.16
N PRO A 41 -1.37 9.56 -28.35
CA PRO A 41 -1.93 8.22 -28.59
C PRO A 41 -1.26 7.48 -29.74
N GLU A 42 -0.88 8.20 -30.79
CA GLU A 42 -0.18 7.66 -31.96
C GLU A 42 1.24 7.16 -31.64
N GLU A 43 1.96 7.87 -30.74
CA GLU A 43 3.27 7.44 -30.27
C GLU A 43 3.15 6.20 -29.38
N LEU A 44 2.12 6.11 -28.54
CA LEU A 44 1.86 4.94 -27.71
C LEU A 44 1.55 3.70 -28.57
N GLU A 45 0.71 3.85 -29.60
CA GLU A 45 0.44 2.78 -30.57
C GLU A 45 1.71 2.35 -31.31
N ALA A 46 2.57 3.30 -31.68
CA ALA A 46 3.85 2.98 -32.31
C ALA A 46 4.80 2.21 -31.39
N PHE A 47 4.83 2.54 -30.09
CA PHE A 47 5.60 1.79 -29.10
C PHE A 47 5.04 0.37 -28.91
N ASP A 48 3.74 0.21 -28.89
CA ASP A 48 3.11 -1.11 -28.77
C ASP A 48 3.34 -1.96 -30.02
N ALA A 49 3.28 -1.37 -31.20
CA ALA A 49 3.60 -2.05 -32.46
C ALA A 49 5.07 -2.45 -32.58
N ALA A 50 5.98 -1.67 -32.01
CA ALA A 50 7.42 -1.95 -31.99
C ALA A 50 7.84 -2.99 -30.92
N ARG A 51 6.91 -3.41 -30.06
CA ARG A 51 7.17 -4.36 -28.99
C ARG A 51 7.36 -5.77 -29.55
N PRO A 52 8.40 -6.53 -29.13
CA PRO A 52 8.62 -7.89 -29.63
C PRO A 52 7.40 -8.80 -29.38
N PRO A 53 7.08 -9.71 -30.30
CA PRO A 53 6.03 -10.70 -30.12
C PRO A 53 6.28 -11.53 -28.84
N GLY A 54 5.30 -11.61 -27.95
CA GLY A 54 5.40 -12.28 -26.65
C GLY A 54 5.64 -11.39 -25.45
N HIS A 55 5.83 -10.08 -25.65
CA HIS A 55 5.86 -9.08 -24.58
C HIS A 55 4.52 -8.33 -24.44
N THR A 56 3.41 -8.97 -24.85
CA THR A 56 2.09 -8.44 -24.53
C THR A 56 1.98 -8.33 -23.01
N ALA A 57 2.06 -7.11 -22.51
CA ALA A 57 1.99 -6.82 -21.10
C ALA A 57 0.62 -7.18 -20.50
N TYR A 58 -0.34 -7.49 -21.33
CA TYR A 58 -1.72 -7.72 -20.97
C TYR A 58 -2.23 -9.02 -21.63
N ASP A 59 -2.55 -9.98 -20.80
CA ASP A 59 -3.36 -11.12 -21.22
C ASP A 59 -4.82 -10.65 -21.23
N GLU A 60 -5.35 -10.30 -22.41
CA GLU A 60 -6.75 -9.88 -22.58
C GLU A 60 -7.75 -11.00 -22.28
N SER A 61 -7.28 -12.17 -21.89
CA SER A 61 -8.15 -13.27 -21.51
C SER A 61 -8.95 -12.91 -20.26
N LEU A 62 -10.24 -12.71 -20.44
CA LEU A 62 -11.14 -12.38 -19.34
C LEU A 62 -11.21 -13.57 -18.36
N ARG A 63 -10.76 -13.38 -17.15
CA ARG A 63 -10.83 -14.39 -16.08
C ARG A 63 -12.28 -14.86 -15.91
N PRO A 64 -12.53 -16.18 -15.86
CA PRO A 64 -13.88 -16.70 -15.72
C PRO A 64 -14.48 -16.34 -14.36
N ALA A 65 -15.79 -16.08 -14.32
CA ALA A 65 -16.52 -15.75 -13.08
C ALA A 65 -16.33 -16.81 -11.98
N SER A 66 -16.20 -18.07 -12.37
CA SER A 66 -15.94 -19.17 -11.43
C SER A 66 -14.60 -19.03 -10.69
N ALA A 67 -13.56 -18.50 -11.34
CA ALA A 67 -12.27 -18.28 -10.71
C ALA A 67 -12.31 -17.17 -9.65
N TYR A 68 -13.03 -16.08 -9.93
CA TYR A 68 -13.30 -15.04 -8.93
C TYR A 68 -14.13 -15.58 -7.77
N ARG A 69 -15.19 -16.34 -8.07
CA ARG A 69 -16.07 -16.92 -7.03
C ARG A 69 -15.31 -17.88 -6.12
N ASN A 70 -14.55 -18.81 -6.69
CA ASN A 70 -13.78 -19.76 -5.92
C ASN A 70 -12.70 -19.06 -5.07
N GLY A 71 -11.97 -18.12 -5.65
CA GLY A 71 -11.02 -17.28 -4.92
C GLY A 71 -11.68 -16.51 -3.80
N GLY A 72 -12.82 -15.88 -4.06
CA GLY A 72 -13.59 -15.13 -3.08
C GLY A 72 -14.06 -15.98 -1.89
N ILE A 73 -14.56 -17.19 -2.16
CA ILE A 73 -14.95 -18.15 -1.12
C ILE A 73 -13.74 -18.57 -0.28
N VAL A 74 -12.62 -18.91 -0.92
CA VAL A 74 -11.41 -19.32 -0.22
C VAL A 74 -10.90 -18.22 0.70
N TRP A 75 -10.80 -16.97 0.23
CA TRP A 75 -10.34 -15.85 1.04
C TRP A 75 -11.32 -15.51 2.19
N ALA A 76 -12.62 -15.55 1.93
CA ALA A 76 -13.64 -15.33 2.96
C ALA A 76 -13.57 -16.41 4.05
N VAL A 77 -13.43 -17.68 3.67
CA VAL A 77 -13.30 -18.81 4.61
C VAL A 77 -12.00 -18.72 5.40
N VAL A 78 -10.87 -18.45 4.76
CA VAL A 78 -9.57 -18.27 5.44
C VAL A 78 -9.65 -17.12 6.43
N GLY A 79 -10.25 -15.99 6.05
CA GLY A 79 -10.45 -14.85 6.94
C GLY A 79 -11.39 -15.17 8.11
N ALA A 80 -12.48 -15.88 7.87
CA ALA A 80 -13.41 -16.29 8.92
C ALA A 80 -12.78 -17.29 9.92
N ILE A 81 -12.02 -18.26 9.42
CA ILE A 81 -11.25 -19.20 10.25
C ILE A 81 -10.19 -18.43 11.05
N GLY A 82 -9.46 -17.52 10.41
CA GLY A 82 -8.47 -16.66 11.08
C GLY A 82 -9.10 -15.84 12.19
N TRP A 83 -10.26 -15.23 11.93
CA TRP A 83 -11.02 -14.48 12.94
C TRP A 83 -11.40 -15.37 14.14
N GLY A 84 -11.96 -16.55 13.87
CA GLY A 84 -12.29 -17.53 14.92
C GLY A 84 -11.08 -18.01 15.71
N ALA A 85 -9.94 -18.27 15.03
CA ALA A 85 -8.71 -18.69 15.68
C ALA A 85 -8.14 -17.58 16.59
N ILE A 86 -8.12 -16.33 16.15
CA ILE A 86 -7.68 -15.19 16.95
C ILE A 86 -8.53 -15.07 18.21
N SER A 87 -9.84 -15.19 18.08
CA SER A 87 -10.80 -15.12 19.18
C SER A 87 -10.63 -16.29 20.17
N PHE A 88 -10.47 -17.52 19.66
CA PHE A 88 -10.37 -18.72 20.49
C PHE A 88 -9.02 -18.82 21.22
N LEU A 89 -7.93 -18.43 20.56
CA LEU A 89 -6.56 -18.51 21.10
C LEU A 89 -6.15 -17.25 21.87
N ASN A 90 -7.05 -16.25 21.98
CA ASN A 90 -6.78 -14.94 22.57
C ASN A 90 -5.49 -14.29 22.04
N LEU A 91 -5.32 -14.31 20.72
CA LEU A 91 -4.17 -13.72 20.04
C LEU A 91 -4.30 -12.18 20.02
N ASP A 92 -3.22 -11.52 19.57
CA ASP A 92 -3.15 -10.07 19.48
C ASP A 92 -4.30 -9.49 18.63
N ALA A 93 -4.94 -8.46 19.16
CA ALA A 93 -6.08 -7.78 18.51
C ALA A 93 -5.72 -7.21 17.11
N GLN A 94 -4.45 -6.91 16.86
CA GLN A 94 -4.00 -6.41 15.56
C GLN A 94 -4.17 -7.45 14.44
N LEU A 95 -4.18 -8.74 14.75
CA LEU A 95 -4.38 -9.81 13.78
C LEU A 95 -5.81 -9.82 13.20
N TYR A 96 -6.79 -9.20 13.88
CA TYR A 96 -8.14 -9.03 13.32
C TYR A 96 -8.13 -8.19 12.03
N ILE A 97 -7.17 -7.28 11.87
CA ILE A 97 -7.01 -6.49 10.63
C ILE A 97 -6.69 -7.41 9.46
N LEU A 98 -5.80 -8.39 9.65
CA LEU A 98 -5.44 -9.36 8.60
C LEU A 98 -6.60 -10.28 8.26
N ALA A 99 -7.27 -10.83 9.28
CA ALA A 99 -8.41 -11.71 9.10
C ALA A 99 -9.59 -10.95 8.45
N GLY A 100 -9.89 -9.75 8.90
CA GLY A 100 -10.91 -8.87 8.32
C GLY A 100 -10.56 -8.46 6.88
N GLY A 101 -9.30 -8.12 6.62
CA GLY A 101 -8.82 -7.83 5.28
C GLY A 101 -9.00 -9.00 4.30
N ALA A 102 -8.75 -10.24 4.76
CA ALA A 102 -8.97 -11.44 3.96
C ALA A 102 -10.47 -11.64 3.64
N VAL A 103 -11.37 -11.42 4.61
CA VAL A 103 -12.84 -11.48 4.38
C VAL A 103 -13.27 -10.42 3.37
N VAL A 104 -12.83 -9.18 3.54
CA VAL A 104 -13.18 -8.06 2.65
C VAL A 104 -12.67 -8.33 1.24
N PHE A 105 -11.43 -8.81 1.10
CA PHE A 105 -10.87 -9.18 -0.20
C PHE A 105 -11.63 -10.33 -0.86
N GLY A 106 -12.06 -11.32 -0.06
CA GLY A 106 -12.96 -12.37 -0.51
C GLY A 106 -14.28 -11.81 -1.03
N GLY A 107 -14.88 -10.87 -0.29
CA GLY A 107 -16.09 -10.15 -0.69
C GLY A 107 -15.93 -9.41 -2.02
N PHE A 108 -14.83 -8.68 -2.21
CA PHE A 108 -14.53 -8.01 -3.48
C PHE A 108 -14.46 -8.97 -4.66
N GLN A 109 -13.85 -10.13 -4.49
CA GLN A 109 -13.81 -11.16 -5.53
C GLN A 109 -15.21 -11.72 -5.83
N LEU A 110 -16.08 -11.91 -4.82
CA LEU A 110 -17.46 -12.35 -5.04
C LEU A 110 -18.28 -11.31 -5.79
N VAL A 111 -18.09 -10.03 -5.48
CA VAL A 111 -18.72 -8.93 -6.22
C VAL A 111 -18.23 -8.93 -7.68
N ALA A 112 -16.92 -9.05 -7.91
CA ALA A 112 -16.36 -9.14 -9.26
C ALA A 112 -16.87 -10.38 -10.03
N ALA A 113 -17.03 -11.52 -9.35
CA ALA A 113 -17.64 -12.73 -9.95
C ALA A 113 -19.09 -12.47 -10.40
N ASN A 114 -19.88 -11.78 -9.59
CA ASN A 114 -21.25 -11.43 -9.91
C ASN A 114 -21.34 -10.44 -11.10
N MET A 115 -20.50 -9.41 -11.07
CA MET A 115 -20.39 -8.45 -12.18
C MET A 115 -20.01 -9.15 -13.49
N ARG A 116 -19.03 -10.05 -13.43
CA ARG A 116 -18.61 -10.85 -14.59
C ARG A 116 -19.74 -11.74 -15.13
N SER A 117 -20.50 -12.37 -14.23
CA SER A 117 -21.65 -13.20 -14.61
C SER A 117 -22.79 -12.39 -15.20
N ALA A 118 -22.96 -11.15 -14.78
CA ALA A 118 -23.94 -10.21 -15.29
C ALA A 118 -23.47 -9.45 -16.57
N ASN A 119 -22.29 -9.78 -17.07
CA ASN A 119 -21.64 -9.08 -18.21
C ASN A 119 -21.45 -7.57 -17.99
N ASN A 120 -21.37 -7.13 -16.73
CA ASN A 120 -21.11 -5.74 -16.32
C ASN A 120 -19.62 -5.57 -16.03
N THR A 121 -18.82 -5.52 -17.10
CA THR A 121 -17.35 -5.46 -17.01
C THR A 121 -16.79 -4.08 -17.28
N GLU A 122 -17.61 -3.12 -17.69
CA GLU A 122 -17.22 -1.75 -18.04
C GLU A 122 -17.32 -0.80 -16.83
N ASN A 123 -16.84 -1.23 -15.67
CA ASN A 123 -16.80 -0.34 -14.50
C ASN A 123 -15.46 -0.42 -13.78
N ALA A 124 -15.07 0.69 -13.19
CA ALA A 124 -13.77 0.86 -12.55
C ALA A 124 -13.46 -0.22 -11.48
N PHE A 125 -14.47 -0.68 -10.74
CA PHE A 125 -14.25 -1.72 -9.73
C PHE A 125 -13.86 -3.05 -10.34
N TYR A 126 -14.58 -3.48 -11.39
CA TYR A 126 -14.24 -4.73 -12.10
C TYR A 126 -12.89 -4.62 -12.78
N GLU A 127 -12.59 -3.49 -13.39
CA GLU A 127 -11.31 -3.19 -14.04
C GLU A 127 -10.14 -3.32 -13.05
N ILE A 128 -10.23 -2.69 -11.87
CA ILE A 128 -9.22 -2.83 -10.82
C ILE A 128 -9.03 -4.29 -10.40
N MET A 129 -10.12 -5.03 -10.21
CA MET A 129 -10.06 -6.44 -9.85
C MET A 129 -9.48 -7.30 -10.97
N HIS A 130 -9.80 -6.99 -12.23
CA HIS A 130 -9.23 -7.65 -13.39
C HIS A 130 -7.71 -7.43 -13.48
N ASP A 131 -7.28 -6.19 -13.39
CA ASP A 131 -5.87 -5.79 -13.48
C ASP A 131 -5.02 -6.40 -12.36
N LEU A 132 -5.57 -6.47 -11.15
CA LEU A 132 -4.89 -7.10 -10.02
C LEU A 132 -4.52 -8.57 -10.31
N PHE A 133 -5.40 -9.30 -11.00
CA PHE A 133 -5.17 -10.70 -11.33
C PHE A 133 -4.42 -10.92 -12.66
N HIS A 134 -4.41 -9.91 -13.55
CA HIS A 134 -3.68 -9.94 -14.82
C HIS A 134 -2.39 -9.12 -14.78
N MET A 135 -1.95 -8.77 -13.58
CA MET A 135 -0.72 -7.99 -13.38
C MET A 135 0.48 -8.68 -14.05
N PRO A 136 1.22 -7.98 -14.92
CA PRO A 136 2.41 -8.50 -15.59
C PRO A 136 3.42 -9.06 -14.59
N ARG A 137 4.16 -10.09 -15.01
CA ARG A 137 5.12 -10.79 -14.13
C ARG A 137 6.11 -9.84 -13.46
N VAL A 138 6.59 -8.84 -14.20
CA VAL A 138 7.55 -7.84 -13.68
C VAL A 138 6.91 -7.00 -12.59
N MET A 139 5.69 -6.51 -12.78
CA MET A 139 4.97 -5.73 -11.77
C MET A 139 4.68 -6.54 -10.52
N ARG A 140 4.33 -7.82 -10.67
CA ARG A 140 4.11 -8.73 -9.55
C ARG A 140 5.38 -8.98 -8.74
N GLN A 141 6.54 -9.13 -9.42
CA GLN A 141 7.83 -9.23 -8.75
C GLN A 141 8.19 -7.93 -8.03
N LEU A 142 7.96 -6.79 -8.68
CA LEU A 142 8.20 -5.47 -8.10
C LEU A 142 7.32 -5.20 -6.88
N ALA A 143 6.05 -5.62 -6.92
CA ALA A 143 5.13 -5.51 -5.78
C ALA A 143 5.64 -6.27 -4.54
N VAL A 144 6.21 -7.47 -4.72
CA VAL A 144 6.82 -8.24 -3.62
C VAL A 144 8.04 -7.51 -3.06
N VAL A 145 8.94 -7.04 -3.92
CA VAL A 145 10.12 -6.27 -3.49
C VAL A 145 9.69 -5.00 -2.73
N GLN A 146 8.70 -4.29 -3.27
CA GLN A 146 8.19 -3.07 -2.67
C GLN A 146 7.55 -3.34 -1.29
N PHE A 147 6.79 -4.43 -1.16
CA PHE A 147 6.22 -4.84 0.12
C PHE A 147 7.29 -5.01 1.20
N PHE A 148 8.35 -5.77 0.92
CA PHE A 148 9.43 -5.98 1.90
C PHE A 148 10.24 -4.71 2.16
N SER A 149 10.46 -3.87 1.16
CA SER A 149 11.13 -2.58 1.33
C SER A 149 10.34 -1.65 2.24
N TRP A 150 9.04 -1.52 2.02
CA TRP A 150 8.16 -0.73 2.89
C TRP A 150 8.06 -1.31 4.30
N PHE A 151 8.00 -2.63 4.44
CA PHE A 151 8.00 -3.28 5.74
C PHE A 151 9.24 -2.91 6.56
N ALA A 152 10.43 -2.97 5.94
CA ALA A 152 11.68 -2.58 6.59
C ALA A 152 11.70 -1.08 6.95
N LEU A 153 11.23 -0.21 6.06
CA LEU A 153 11.13 1.24 6.30
C LEU A 153 10.17 1.57 7.45
N PHE A 154 9.00 0.93 7.51
CA PHE A 154 8.05 1.12 8.60
C PHE A 154 8.63 0.65 9.94
N ALA A 155 9.32 -0.49 9.96
CA ALA A 155 9.99 -0.96 11.16
C ALA A 155 11.06 0.05 11.63
N MET A 156 11.84 0.62 10.72
CA MET A 156 12.80 1.67 11.02
C MET A 156 12.12 2.92 11.59
N TRP A 157 11.01 3.37 11.02
CA TRP A 157 10.29 4.57 11.50
C TRP A 157 9.68 4.38 12.88
N ILE A 158 9.10 3.20 13.15
CA ILE A 158 8.45 2.92 14.43
C ILE A 158 9.50 2.75 15.55
N TYR A 159 10.58 2.04 15.26
CA TYR A 159 11.56 1.68 16.30
C TYR A 159 12.80 2.58 16.32
N GLY A 160 13.07 3.35 15.27
CA GLY A 160 14.28 4.14 15.14
C GLY A 160 14.44 5.16 16.25
N THR A 161 13.41 5.95 16.53
CA THR A 161 13.40 6.96 17.58
C THR A 161 13.66 6.35 18.96
N SER A 162 12.92 5.31 19.33
CA SER A 162 13.09 4.64 20.61
C SER A 162 14.44 3.90 20.74
N ALA A 163 14.98 3.38 19.64
CA ALA A 163 16.31 2.75 19.63
C ALA A 163 17.41 3.79 19.85
N VAL A 164 17.34 4.94 19.19
CA VAL A 164 18.31 6.04 19.39
C VAL A 164 18.23 6.59 20.81
N ALA A 165 17.02 6.89 21.29
CA ALA A 165 16.82 7.42 22.63
C ALA A 165 17.31 6.45 23.72
N SER A 166 17.05 5.16 23.59
CA SER A 166 17.50 4.16 24.57
C SER A 166 19.01 3.90 24.52
N TYR A 167 19.59 3.82 23.33
CA TYR A 167 21.00 3.45 23.18
C TYR A 167 21.96 4.63 23.42
N HIS A 168 21.67 5.81 22.84
CA HIS A 168 22.56 6.97 22.94
C HIS A 168 22.24 7.89 24.12
N PHE A 169 20.98 8.00 24.50
CA PHE A 169 20.54 8.90 25.58
C PHE A 169 20.15 8.15 26.86
N GLY A 170 20.19 6.83 26.85
CA GLY A 170 20.01 5.97 28.04
C GLY A 170 18.58 6.04 28.62
N SER A 171 17.60 6.53 27.89
CA SER A 171 16.23 6.67 28.37
C SER A 171 15.24 5.91 27.48
N THR A 172 14.36 5.15 28.15
CA THR A 172 13.19 4.52 27.55
C THR A 172 11.89 5.21 27.94
N ASP A 173 11.96 6.22 28.80
CA ASP A 173 10.80 6.99 29.26
C ASP A 173 10.53 8.15 28.30
N VAL A 174 9.42 8.05 27.56
CA VAL A 174 8.96 9.05 26.58
C VAL A 174 8.74 10.44 27.22
N GLY A 175 8.50 10.52 28.52
CA GLY A 175 8.32 11.79 29.25
C GLY A 175 9.63 12.45 29.70
N SER A 176 10.77 11.75 29.56
CA SER A 176 12.07 12.28 30.01
C SER A 176 12.68 13.26 29.02
N THR A 177 13.44 14.23 29.53
CA THR A 177 14.21 15.16 28.68
C THR A 177 15.24 14.41 27.83
N ALA A 178 15.89 13.39 28.40
CA ALA A 178 16.86 12.57 27.68
C ALA A 178 16.25 11.81 26.49
N TYR A 179 15.01 11.32 26.61
CA TYR A 179 14.32 10.72 25.50
C TYR A 179 13.97 11.77 24.42
N ASN A 180 13.48 12.94 24.82
CA ASN A 180 13.11 14.00 23.91
C ASN A 180 14.31 14.63 23.18
N ASP A 181 15.50 14.59 23.79
CA ASP A 181 16.75 15.03 23.15
C ASP A 181 17.23 14.02 22.08
N GLY A 182 16.81 12.75 22.20
CA GLY A 182 17.12 11.68 21.25
C GLY A 182 16.04 11.45 20.16
N ALA A 183 14.87 12.03 20.32
CA ALA A 183 13.75 11.90 19.41
C ALA A 183 13.72 13.04 18.40
#